data_1611cdefd53a52a6a44e5df4eb7b88ed
#
_entry.id   1611cdefd53a52a6a44e5df4eb7b88ed
#
_cell.length_a   1.000
_cell.length_b   1.000
_cell.length_c   1.000
_cell.angle_alpha   90.00
_cell.angle_beta   90.00
_cell.angle_gamma   90.00
#
_symmetry.space_group_name_H-M   'P 1'
#
loop_
_entity.id
_entity.type
_entity.pdbx_description
1 polymer ?
#
loop_
_entity_poly.entity_id
_entity_poly.type
_entity_poly.pdbx_seq_one_letter_code
_entity_poly.pdbx_strand_id
1 'polypeptide(L)'
;MKAAVFEAIGQPIKLYDDIDIIEPRAGEVRVKVSYCSVCHSDLSVVDGTLPAFGHVILGHEASGIVESVGAGVSRLKVGDHVVLTPVPPCGTCYFCIRGETTLCANNTSLYTSALADGNTGLSRNGAVIYRGLGVGAFAEYVVTQENGAVKIAPDVPLELACLMGCALQTGIGSVLNTARVETGA
;
A
#
# COMPACT_ATOMS: atom_id res chain seq x y z
N MET A 1 -13.44 7.61 8.51
CA MET A 1 -12.27 7.06 9.24
C MET A 1 -11.25 8.14 9.52
N LYS A 2 -10.32 7.91 10.48
CA LYS A 2 -9.18 8.80 10.72
C LYS A 2 -8.06 8.54 9.71
N ALA A 3 -7.44 9.62 9.23
CA ALA A 3 -6.25 9.53 8.39
C ALA A 3 -5.38 10.79 8.49
N ALA A 4 -4.09 10.62 8.21
CA ALA A 4 -3.12 11.70 8.11
C ALA A 4 -2.98 12.13 6.63
N VAL A 5 -3.40 13.34 6.31
CA VAL A 5 -3.46 13.86 4.94
C VAL A 5 -2.37 14.91 4.73
N PHE A 6 -1.57 14.72 3.70
CA PHE A 6 -0.66 15.71 3.16
C PHE A 6 -1.40 16.53 2.10
N GLU A 7 -1.45 17.85 2.27
CA GLU A 7 -2.23 18.75 1.40
C GLU A 7 -1.34 19.51 0.40
N ALA A 8 -0.17 19.95 0.83
CA ALA A 8 0.75 20.70 -0.03
C ALA A 8 2.17 20.75 0.56
N ILE A 9 3.16 20.95 -0.30
CA ILE A 9 4.56 21.15 0.08
C ILE A 9 4.67 22.35 1.01
N GLY A 10 5.46 22.20 2.08
CA GLY A 10 5.65 23.23 3.11
C GLY A 10 4.51 23.33 4.13
N GLN A 11 3.48 22.52 4.01
CA GLN A 11 2.41 22.44 5.01
C GLN A 11 2.59 21.18 5.88
N PRO A 12 2.22 21.24 7.17
CA PRO A 12 2.23 20.06 8.02
C PRO A 12 1.16 19.06 7.56
N ILE A 13 1.45 17.79 7.75
CA ILE A 13 0.44 16.72 7.59
C ILE A 13 -0.64 16.93 8.65
N LYS A 14 -1.91 16.87 8.25
CA LYS A 14 -3.07 17.09 9.12
C LYS A 14 -3.81 15.79 9.37
N LEU A 15 -4.26 15.61 10.61
CA LEU A 15 -5.16 14.53 10.99
C LEU A 15 -6.61 14.95 10.76
N TYR A 16 -7.34 14.11 10.02
CA TYR A 16 -8.78 14.23 9.82
C TYR A 16 -9.46 12.95 10.31
N ASP A 17 -10.69 13.07 10.81
CA ASP A 17 -11.52 11.95 11.29
C ASP A 17 -12.74 11.68 10.40
N ASP A 18 -12.91 12.49 9.37
CA ASP A 18 -14.03 12.52 8.45
C ASP A 18 -13.68 12.07 7.02
N ILE A 19 -12.71 11.17 6.88
CA ILE A 19 -12.36 10.58 5.58
C ILE A 19 -13.34 9.46 5.25
N ASP A 20 -13.96 9.55 4.07
CA ASP A 20 -14.77 8.49 3.49
C ASP A 20 -13.90 7.48 2.78
N ILE A 21 -14.21 6.20 2.95
CA ILE A 21 -13.58 5.08 2.25
C ILE A 21 -14.66 4.16 1.68
N ILE A 22 -14.48 3.70 0.45
CA ILE A 22 -15.41 2.79 -0.20
C ILE A 22 -15.41 1.41 0.47
N GLU A 23 -16.52 0.67 0.31
CA GLU A 23 -16.54 -0.76 0.58
C GLU A 23 -15.69 -1.51 -0.46
N PRO A 24 -15.06 -2.65 -0.10
CA PRO A 24 -14.29 -3.44 -1.04
C PRO A 24 -15.18 -3.99 -2.16
N ARG A 25 -14.80 -3.74 -3.40
CA ARG A 25 -15.48 -4.23 -4.60
C ARG A 25 -15.04 -5.65 -4.92
N ALA A 26 -15.54 -6.21 -6.01
CA ALA A 26 -15.15 -7.54 -6.48
C ALA A 26 -13.62 -7.64 -6.65
N GLY A 27 -13.01 -8.64 -6.02
CA GLY A 27 -11.57 -8.87 -6.01
C GLY A 27 -10.77 -7.95 -5.07
N GLU A 28 -11.44 -7.12 -4.27
CA GLU A 28 -10.79 -6.22 -3.30
C GLU A 28 -11.01 -6.67 -1.86
N VAL A 29 -10.12 -6.22 -0.99
CA VAL A 29 -10.19 -6.42 0.46
C VAL A 29 -10.04 -5.09 1.17
N ARG A 30 -10.72 -4.93 2.32
CA ARG A 30 -10.47 -3.85 3.27
C ARG A 30 -9.64 -4.38 4.42
N VAL A 31 -8.55 -3.70 4.70
CA VAL A 31 -7.61 -4.04 5.77
C VAL A 31 -7.68 -2.96 6.83
N LYS A 32 -7.92 -3.37 8.08
CA LYS A 32 -7.71 -2.52 9.25
C LYS A 32 -6.22 -2.44 9.51
N VAL A 33 -5.64 -1.27 9.33
CA VAL A 33 -4.21 -1.04 9.55
C VAL A 33 -3.89 -1.12 11.03
N SER A 34 -2.91 -1.93 11.39
CA SER A 34 -2.39 -2.05 12.75
C SER A 34 -1.13 -1.22 12.93
N TYR A 35 -0.21 -1.31 11.97
CA TYR A 35 1.05 -0.56 11.96
C TYR A 35 1.38 -0.10 10.54
N CYS A 36 1.95 1.10 10.47
CA CYS A 36 2.54 1.64 9.25
C CYS A 36 3.82 2.37 9.61
N SER A 37 4.94 1.97 9.00
CA SER A 37 6.21 2.68 9.17
C SER A 37 6.32 3.84 8.18
N VAL A 38 7.26 4.74 8.46
CA VAL A 38 7.58 5.90 7.61
C VAL A 38 8.81 5.55 6.78
N CYS A 39 8.67 5.61 5.47
CA CYS A 39 9.76 5.43 4.51
C CYS A 39 10.30 6.78 4.03
N HIS A 40 11.55 6.81 3.57
CA HIS A 40 12.10 8.02 2.95
C HIS A 40 11.29 8.45 1.70
N SER A 41 10.64 7.51 1.01
CA SER A 41 9.76 7.83 -0.13
C SER A 41 8.55 8.68 0.27
N ASP A 42 8.00 8.50 1.48
CA ASP A 42 6.94 9.37 2.01
C ASP A 42 7.47 10.80 2.23
N LEU A 43 8.69 10.94 2.76
CA LEU A 43 9.35 12.23 2.93
C LEU A 43 9.63 12.91 1.59
N SER A 44 10.01 12.13 0.57
CA SER A 44 10.24 12.65 -0.79
C SER A 44 8.98 13.20 -1.44
N VAL A 45 7.79 12.74 -1.06
CA VAL A 45 6.53 13.36 -1.47
C VAL A 45 6.29 14.66 -0.69
N VAL A 46 6.59 14.67 0.61
CA VAL A 46 6.39 15.85 1.47
C VAL A 46 7.32 17.01 1.08
N ASP A 47 8.55 16.74 0.68
CA ASP A 47 9.51 17.76 0.26
C ASP A 47 9.41 18.14 -1.24
N GLY A 48 8.58 17.40 -2.01
CA GLY A 48 8.34 17.65 -3.43
C GLY A 48 9.35 17.01 -4.38
N THR A 49 10.26 16.18 -3.90
CA THR A 49 11.17 15.37 -4.74
C THR A 49 10.39 14.36 -5.59
N LEU A 50 9.32 13.78 -5.01
CA LEU A 50 8.34 12.97 -5.73
C LEU A 50 7.02 13.73 -5.87
N PRO A 51 6.32 13.60 -7.03
CA PRO A 51 5.08 14.32 -7.26
C PRO A 51 3.94 13.81 -6.39
N ALA A 52 3.06 14.73 -5.97
CA ALA A 52 1.74 14.43 -5.40
C ALA A 52 0.64 15.01 -6.31
N PHE A 53 -0.50 14.31 -6.36
CA PHE A 53 -1.65 14.67 -7.21
C PHE A 53 -2.78 15.37 -6.43
N GLY A 54 -2.44 16.28 -5.53
CA GLY A 54 -3.41 16.95 -4.66
C GLY A 54 -3.34 16.42 -3.23
N HIS A 55 -4.45 16.43 -2.52
CA HIS A 55 -4.49 15.91 -1.14
C HIS A 55 -4.26 14.40 -1.15
N VAL A 56 -3.30 13.92 -0.37
CA VAL A 56 -2.87 12.53 -0.39
C VAL A 56 -2.69 11.96 1.02
N ILE A 57 -3.15 10.73 1.21
CA ILE A 57 -2.78 9.92 2.38
C ILE A 57 -1.53 9.14 2.01
N LEU A 58 -0.42 9.38 2.71
CA LEU A 58 0.85 8.67 2.53
C LEU A 58 0.88 7.33 3.29
N GLY A 59 2.06 6.71 3.38
CA GLY A 59 2.26 5.43 4.04
C GLY A 59 2.05 4.25 3.09
N HIS A 60 3.07 3.40 2.97
CA HIS A 60 3.06 2.23 2.07
C HIS A 60 3.75 1.01 2.68
N GLU A 61 4.29 1.14 3.86
CA GLU A 61 4.89 0.05 4.65
C GLU A 61 3.93 -0.35 5.77
N ALA A 62 2.88 -1.08 5.45
CA ALA A 62 1.82 -1.33 6.39
C ALA A 62 1.51 -2.82 6.56
N SER A 63 1.08 -3.15 7.78
CA SER A 63 0.51 -4.43 8.16
C SER A 63 -0.82 -4.23 8.86
N GLY A 64 -1.66 -5.25 8.81
CA GLY A 64 -2.97 -5.18 9.45
C GLY A 64 -3.74 -6.49 9.36
N ILE A 65 -5.03 -6.38 9.60
CA ILE A 65 -5.96 -7.50 9.62
C ILE A 65 -7.05 -7.25 8.59
N VAL A 66 -7.36 -8.27 7.78
CA VAL A 66 -8.45 -8.22 6.82
C VAL A 66 -9.76 -8.04 7.59
N GLU A 67 -10.47 -6.95 7.32
CA GLU A 67 -11.72 -6.60 8.01
C GLU A 67 -12.94 -6.98 7.19
N SER A 68 -12.88 -6.80 5.86
CA SER A 68 -13.92 -7.24 4.94
C SER A 68 -13.35 -7.61 3.58
N VAL A 69 -14.09 -8.42 2.82
CA VAL A 69 -13.69 -8.93 1.51
C VAL A 69 -14.81 -8.72 0.51
N GLY A 70 -14.45 -8.32 -0.70
CA GLY A 70 -15.36 -8.20 -1.83
C GLY A 70 -15.66 -9.54 -2.49
N ALA A 71 -16.64 -9.56 -3.38
CA ALA A 71 -17.00 -10.75 -4.14
C ALA A 71 -15.81 -11.29 -4.95
N GLY A 72 -15.64 -12.61 -5.03
CA GLY A 72 -14.60 -13.26 -5.81
C GLY A 72 -13.21 -13.31 -5.15
N VAL A 73 -13.01 -12.70 -3.98
CA VAL A 73 -11.80 -12.90 -3.17
C VAL A 73 -11.74 -14.36 -2.72
N SER A 74 -10.61 -15.01 -2.92
CA SER A 74 -10.46 -16.46 -2.70
C SER A 74 -9.27 -16.85 -1.81
N ARG A 75 -8.23 -16.03 -1.72
CA ARG A 75 -6.99 -16.33 -0.98
C ARG A 75 -6.97 -15.71 0.41
N LEU A 76 -7.81 -14.70 0.64
CA LEU A 76 -7.91 -13.96 1.89
C LEU A 76 -9.32 -14.10 2.49
N LYS A 77 -9.39 -14.03 3.79
CA LYS A 77 -10.64 -14.01 4.56
C LYS A 77 -10.52 -13.04 5.73
N VAL A 78 -11.65 -12.63 6.26
CA VAL A 78 -11.74 -11.80 7.47
C VAL A 78 -10.95 -12.45 8.61
N GLY A 79 -10.13 -11.66 9.28
CA GLY A 79 -9.23 -12.08 10.36
C GLY A 79 -7.82 -12.48 9.90
N ASP A 80 -7.55 -12.61 8.61
CA ASP A 80 -6.20 -12.89 8.13
C ASP A 80 -5.25 -11.71 8.42
N HIS A 81 -4.05 -12.03 8.92
CA HIS A 81 -2.96 -11.06 9.07
C HIS A 81 -2.29 -10.84 7.71
N VAL A 82 -2.07 -9.60 7.34
CA VAL A 82 -1.51 -9.25 6.02
C VAL A 82 -0.48 -8.12 6.10
N VAL A 83 0.41 -8.12 5.11
CA VAL A 83 1.29 -6.99 4.77
C VAL A 83 0.78 -6.39 3.47
N LEU A 84 0.74 -5.07 3.37
CA LEU A 84 0.37 -4.36 2.15
C LEU A 84 1.59 -4.16 1.25
N THR A 85 1.39 -4.26 -0.07
CA THR A 85 2.43 -3.98 -1.06
C THR A 85 2.04 -2.80 -1.95
N PRO A 86 2.97 -1.85 -2.21
CA PRO A 86 2.74 -0.74 -3.14
C PRO A 86 2.74 -1.19 -4.61
N VAL A 87 3.17 -2.43 -4.88
CA VAL A 87 3.34 -2.96 -6.24
C VAL A 87 2.55 -4.27 -6.45
N PRO A 88 1.19 -4.24 -6.32
CA PRO A 88 0.37 -5.44 -6.44
C PRO A 88 0.46 -6.02 -7.86
N PRO A 89 0.88 -7.29 -8.04
CA PRO A 89 0.91 -7.92 -9.35
C PRO A 89 -0.50 -8.28 -9.82
N CYS A 90 -0.83 -8.08 -11.09
CA CYS A 90 -2.14 -8.46 -11.62
C CYS A 90 -2.32 -9.98 -11.81
N GLY A 91 -1.24 -10.74 -11.85
CA GLY A 91 -1.23 -12.19 -12.02
C GLY A 91 -1.46 -12.69 -13.46
N THR A 92 -1.86 -11.83 -14.40
CA THR A 92 -2.33 -12.25 -15.73
C THR A 92 -1.54 -11.66 -16.90
N CYS A 93 -0.76 -10.60 -16.71
CA CYS A 93 0.03 -10.00 -17.78
C CYS A 93 1.27 -10.84 -18.13
N TYR A 94 1.89 -10.53 -19.26
CA TYR A 94 3.09 -11.21 -19.76
C TYR A 94 4.17 -11.39 -18.68
N PHE A 95 4.47 -10.37 -17.91
CA PHE A 95 5.48 -10.42 -16.86
C PHE A 95 5.04 -11.30 -15.68
N CYS A 96 3.80 -11.15 -15.23
CA CYS A 96 3.29 -11.92 -14.09
C CYS A 96 3.27 -13.43 -14.34
N ILE A 97 2.85 -13.88 -15.55
CA ILE A 97 2.80 -15.32 -15.89
C ILE A 97 4.21 -15.94 -16.02
N ARG A 98 5.25 -15.11 -16.19
CA ARG A 98 6.66 -15.53 -16.22
C ARG A 98 7.34 -15.47 -14.86
N GLY A 99 6.62 -15.05 -13.80
CA GLY A 99 7.19 -14.86 -12.46
C GLY A 99 7.94 -13.53 -12.26
N GLU A 100 7.95 -12.66 -13.26
CA GLU A 100 8.60 -11.32 -13.24
C GLU A 100 7.62 -10.28 -12.70
N THR A 101 7.03 -10.54 -11.53
CA THR A 101 5.88 -9.78 -10.98
C THR A 101 6.18 -8.32 -10.70
N THR A 102 7.42 -7.97 -10.41
CA THR A 102 7.87 -6.57 -10.21
C THR A 102 7.75 -5.72 -11.48
N LEU A 103 7.72 -6.37 -12.66
CA LEU A 103 7.54 -5.72 -13.97
C LEU A 103 6.07 -5.74 -14.43
N CYS A 104 5.12 -5.96 -13.53
CA CYS A 104 3.71 -6.04 -13.87
C CYS A 104 3.25 -4.83 -14.67
N ALA A 105 2.80 -5.04 -15.92
CA ALA A 105 2.38 -3.97 -16.83
C ALA A 105 1.08 -3.26 -16.35
N ASN A 106 0.30 -3.90 -15.51
CA ASN A 106 -0.97 -3.38 -14.98
C ASN A 106 -0.83 -2.76 -13.57
N ASN A 107 0.39 -2.72 -13.03
CA ASN A 107 0.62 -2.05 -11.74
C ASN A 107 0.87 -0.56 -11.97
N THR A 108 -0.20 0.20 -12.01
CA THR A 108 -0.16 1.66 -12.20
C THR A 108 -0.32 2.43 -10.88
N SER A 109 -0.76 1.78 -9.80
CA SER A 109 -1.13 2.42 -8.53
C SER A 109 -0.03 3.29 -7.92
N LEU A 110 1.23 2.88 -8.05
CA LEU A 110 2.39 3.63 -7.58
C LEU A 110 2.52 5.01 -8.26
N TYR A 111 2.15 5.10 -9.54
CA TYR A 111 2.29 6.31 -10.36
C TYR A 111 1.01 7.13 -10.43
N THR A 112 -0.14 6.48 -10.35
CA THR A 112 -1.45 7.15 -10.45
C THR A 112 -2.00 7.58 -9.11
N SER A 113 -1.44 7.08 -8.00
CA SER A 113 -1.96 7.25 -6.64
C SER A 113 -3.43 6.84 -6.51
N ALA A 114 -3.84 5.82 -7.27
CA ALA A 114 -5.20 5.32 -7.37
C ALA A 114 -5.24 3.79 -7.43
N LEU A 115 -6.43 3.21 -7.34
CA LEU A 115 -6.71 1.81 -7.63
C LEU A 115 -6.56 1.53 -9.13
N ALA A 116 -6.57 0.24 -9.52
CA ALA A 116 -6.35 -0.17 -10.90
C ALA A 116 -7.34 0.41 -11.92
N ASP A 117 -8.53 0.80 -11.49
CA ASP A 117 -9.57 1.44 -12.32
C ASP A 117 -9.49 2.99 -12.36
N GLY A 118 -8.45 3.55 -11.72
CA GLY A 118 -8.26 5.00 -11.63
C GLY A 118 -9.05 5.68 -10.50
N ASN A 119 -9.90 4.96 -9.78
CA ASN A 119 -10.59 5.49 -8.60
C ASN A 119 -9.64 5.42 -7.39
N THR A 120 -9.66 6.42 -6.52
CA THR A 120 -8.86 6.41 -5.29
C THR A 120 -9.53 5.62 -4.15
N GLY A 121 -10.85 5.51 -4.19
CA GLY A 121 -11.66 4.92 -3.13
C GLY A 121 -11.70 5.76 -1.85
N LEU A 122 -11.18 6.98 -1.89
CA LEU A 122 -11.06 7.89 -0.75
C LEU A 122 -11.60 9.27 -1.10
N SER A 123 -12.36 9.86 -0.19
CA SER A 123 -12.85 11.24 -0.34
C SER A 123 -13.01 11.93 1.01
N ARG A 124 -13.13 13.25 0.97
CA ARG A 124 -13.52 14.07 2.11
C ARG A 124 -14.42 15.20 1.63
N ASN A 125 -15.62 15.30 2.18
CA ASN A 125 -16.62 16.31 1.75
C ASN A 125 -16.84 16.32 0.22
N GLY A 126 -16.80 15.15 -0.43
CA GLY A 126 -16.93 15.00 -1.88
C GLY A 126 -15.67 15.32 -2.69
N ALA A 127 -14.61 15.83 -2.07
CA ALA A 127 -13.32 16.03 -2.73
C ALA A 127 -12.48 14.73 -2.72
N VAL A 128 -11.82 14.44 -3.83
CA VAL A 128 -10.97 13.26 -3.98
C VAL A 128 -9.74 13.36 -3.08
N ILE A 129 -9.42 12.28 -2.39
CA ILE A 129 -8.15 12.07 -1.68
C ILE A 129 -7.36 10.99 -2.43
N TYR A 130 -6.10 11.23 -2.69
CA TYR A 130 -5.21 10.29 -3.39
C TYR A 130 -4.53 9.31 -2.43
N ARG A 131 -4.05 8.20 -2.98
CA ARG A 131 -3.38 7.12 -2.25
C ARG A 131 -1.88 7.22 -2.48
N GLY A 132 -1.16 7.79 -1.53
CA GLY A 132 0.28 7.97 -1.63
C GLY A 132 0.99 6.64 -1.84
N LEU A 133 1.89 6.62 -2.84
CA LEU A 133 2.69 5.46 -3.21
C LEU A 133 1.85 4.19 -3.43
N GLY A 134 0.59 4.38 -3.91
CA GLY A 134 -0.33 3.31 -4.27
C GLY A 134 -1.08 2.65 -3.11
N VAL A 135 -0.77 2.98 -1.85
CA VAL A 135 -1.36 2.34 -0.67
C VAL A 135 -2.20 3.31 0.16
N GLY A 136 -1.59 4.39 0.68
CA GLY A 136 -2.28 5.38 1.52
C GLY A 136 -2.60 4.86 2.92
N ALA A 137 -1.60 4.31 3.62
CA ALA A 137 -1.81 3.57 4.86
C ALA A 137 -1.59 4.39 6.16
N PHE A 138 -1.31 5.70 6.09
CA PHE A 138 -1.43 6.55 7.28
C PHE A 138 -2.91 6.84 7.59
N ALA A 139 -3.70 5.78 7.68
CA ALA A 139 -5.13 5.74 7.89
C ALA A 139 -5.55 4.51 8.69
N GLU A 140 -6.77 4.52 9.25
CA GLU A 140 -7.29 3.36 9.98
C GLU A 140 -7.58 2.16 9.06
N TYR A 141 -7.93 2.41 7.79
CA TYR A 141 -8.28 1.36 6.82
C TYR A 141 -7.69 1.65 5.45
N VAL A 142 -7.40 0.56 4.73
CA VAL A 142 -7.01 0.57 3.33
C VAL A 142 -7.87 -0.42 2.56
N VAL A 143 -8.40 -0.01 1.40
CA VAL A 143 -8.99 -0.93 0.41
C VAL A 143 -7.94 -1.18 -0.65
N THR A 144 -7.69 -2.43 -1.00
CA THR A 144 -6.74 -2.82 -2.05
C THR A 144 -7.22 -4.07 -2.78
N GLN A 145 -6.66 -4.34 -3.95
CA GLN A 145 -6.89 -5.63 -4.62
C GLN A 145 -6.37 -6.77 -3.75
N GLU A 146 -6.95 -7.98 -3.87
CA GLU A 146 -6.50 -9.17 -3.14
C GLU A 146 -4.99 -9.38 -3.25
N ASN A 147 -4.40 -9.13 -4.43
CA ASN A 147 -2.96 -9.23 -4.67
C ASN A 147 -2.12 -8.12 -4.00
N GLY A 148 -2.76 -7.07 -3.54
CA GLY A 148 -2.13 -5.97 -2.80
C GLY A 148 -1.97 -6.24 -1.30
N ALA A 149 -2.57 -7.33 -0.80
CA ALA A 149 -2.47 -7.77 0.58
C ALA A 149 -1.89 -9.20 0.63
N VAL A 150 -0.71 -9.34 1.19
CA VAL A 150 0.03 -10.60 1.30
C VAL A 150 -0.22 -11.21 2.67
N LYS A 151 -0.83 -12.39 2.71
CA LYS A 151 -1.08 -13.12 3.95
C LYS A 151 0.21 -13.54 4.61
N ILE A 152 0.29 -13.33 5.92
CA ILE A 152 1.39 -13.78 6.78
C ILE A 152 0.87 -14.71 7.89
N ALA A 153 1.77 -15.44 8.53
CA ALA A 153 1.42 -16.28 9.67
C ALA A 153 0.95 -15.39 10.84
N PRO A 154 -0.06 -15.83 11.62
CA PRO A 154 -0.70 -14.99 12.64
C PRO A 154 0.19 -14.73 13.86
N ASP A 155 1.26 -15.49 14.04
CA ASP A 155 2.28 -15.34 15.09
C ASP A 155 3.39 -14.34 14.72
N VAL A 156 3.43 -13.84 13.49
CA VAL A 156 4.37 -12.78 13.08
C VAL A 156 3.89 -11.44 13.67
N PRO A 157 4.74 -10.76 14.46
CA PRO A 157 4.39 -9.46 15.04
C PRO A 157 4.11 -8.41 13.95
N LEU A 158 2.93 -7.81 13.97
CA LEU A 158 2.50 -6.86 12.93
C LEU A 158 3.37 -5.60 12.89
N GLU A 159 3.91 -5.16 14.02
CA GLU A 159 4.84 -4.03 14.12
C GLU A 159 6.17 -4.26 13.36
N LEU A 160 6.60 -5.51 13.22
CA LEU A 160 7.78 -5.88 12.42
C LEU A 160 7.39 -6.19 10.98
N ALA A 161 6.22 -6.81 10.78
CA ALA A 161 5.73 -7.21 9.47
C ALA A 161 5.52 -6.03 8.53
N CYS A 162 5.14 -4.84 9.04
CA CYS A 162 4.90 -3.67 8.20
C CYS A 162 6.12 -3.29 7.35
N LEU A 163 7.34 -3.51 7.86
CA LEU A 163 8.60 -3.24 7.13
C LEU A 163 8.79 -4.10 5.88
N MET A 164 8.10 -5.26 5.80
CA MET A 164 8.19 -6.16 4.64
C MET A 164 7.59 -5.54 3.37
N GLY A 165 6.70 -4.53 3.52
CA GLY A 165 6.05 -3.88 2.39
C GLY A 165 7.02 -3.13 1.46
N CYS A 166 8.10 -2.59 2.01
CA CYS A 166 9.11 -1.84 1.25
C CYS A 166 10.53 -2.01 1.80
N ALA A 167 10.83 -1.53 3.02
CA ALA A 167 12.20 -1.41 3.52
C ALA A 167 12.96 -2.74 3.52
N LEU A 168 12.36 -3.79 4.04
CA LEU A 168 13.03 -5.09 4.19
C LEU A 168 13.32 -5.73 2.82
N GLN A 169 12.33 -5.79 1.93
CA GLN A 169 12.52 -6.36 0.59
C GLN A 169 13.51 -5.53 -0.25
N THR A 170 13.48 -4.20 -0.14
CA THR A 170 14.40 -3.30 -0.83
C THR A 170 15.84 -3.48 -0.33
N GLY A 171 16.03 -3.50 0.99
CA GLY A 171 17.35 -3.69 1.60
C GLY A 171 17.96 -5.06 1.26
N ILE A 172 17.22 -6.14 1.47
CA ILE A 172 17.66 -7.50 1.15
C ILE A 172 17.90 -7.65 -0.35
N GLY A 173 17.00 -7.16 -1.19
CA GLY A 173 17.13 -7.23 -2.65
C GLY A 173 18.36 -6.48 -3.16
N SER A 174 18.68 -5.33 -2.59
CA SER A 174 19.89 -4.57 -2.92
C SER A 174 21.17 -5.35 -2.60
N VAL A 175 21.21 -6.01 -1.45
CA VAL A 175 22.37 -6.80 -1.03
C VAL A 175 22.52 -8.08 -1.85
N LEU A 176 21.45 -8.89 -1.93
CA LEU A 176 21.54 -10.23 -2.53
C LEU A 176 21.50 -10.19 -4.07
N ASN A 177 20.64 -9.35 -4.65
CA ASN A 177 20.38 -9.40 -6.09
C ASN A 177 21.21 -8.37 -6.86
N THR A 178 21.38 -7.16 -6.33
CA THR A 178 22.10 -6.08 -7.02
C THR A 178 23.59 -6.11 -6.72
N ALA A 179 23.97 -6.03 -5.45
CA ALA A 179 25.38 -6.02 -5.04
C ALA A 179 26.01 -7.44 -5.01
N ARG A 180 25.17 -8.49 -4.95
CA ARG A 180 25.60 -9.90 -4.91
C ARG A 180 26.63 -10.17 -3.83
N VAL A 181 26.40 -9.61 -2.65
CA VAL A 181 27.27 -9.81 -1.48
C VAL A 181 27.23 -11.28 -1.07
N GLU A 182 28.39 -11.90 -0.93
CA GLU A 182 28.51 -13.29 -0.52
C GLU A 182 28.25 -13.44 0.99
N THR A 183 27.80 -14.63 1.38
CA THR A 183 27.58 -14.93 2.80
C THR A 183 28.88 -14.87 3.57
N GLY A 184 28.95 -14.02 4.59
CA GLY A 184 30.13 -13.85 5.43
C GLY A 184 31.14 -12.78 4.96
N ALA A 185 30.78 -12.02 3.91
CA ALA A 185 31.61 -10.89 3.44
C ALA A 185 31.57 -9.71 4.44
#